data_28446cddcf9e174fa56ceac7d2c2b937
#
_entry.id   28446cddcf9e174fa56ceac7d2c2b937
#
_cell.length_a   1.000
_cell.length_b   1.000
_cell.length_c   1.000
_cell.angle_alpha   90.00
_cell.angle_beta   90.00
_cell.angle_gamma   90.00
#
_symmetry.space_group_name_H-M   'P 1'
#
loop_
_entity.id
_entity.type
_entity.pdbx_description
1 polymer ?
#
loop_
_entity_poly.entity_id
_entity_poly.type
_entity_poly.pdbx_seq_one_letter_code
_entity_poly.pdbx_strand_id
1 'polypeptide(L)'
;MTTRIHHLLDHWLTEAPDQPFLHLPDGRRLTFAHLGALTCTAEAELRALDVRPGDRVLVVAENCPEHAALILACSRVGAWSCGVNARMAPGEIDAFVARADARVVYFTASSSRAATAHARRYDAVPSALDGMERGRVRDDAMPEAQPLQDQVAALIFTSGTTGEPKGVMLTHDALIHFARVTCAARALSPADRSYAFVPMTHIFGLGTVLLSSLLAGAQLVMRPQFDPADLLDALGAAGVSQLQGPPTLFSRLLAHLQQHGISRPTAPALRYLYTGAGPLDLSLKQRVESTFGLTLHHGYGLSEYAGSVHVTRLGEQRPDTSAGYAVAEAEVQVTESVTGQPLPLGERGELWLRGRGLMPGYFRDPAATAAVMREGGWYASGDLGELHADGALFVVGRLKEMIIRSGFNVYPAEVETALNAHPSIQRSAVVGRRETDGNEEIIAFVELRPGAALDLAALQGHLHHRLAPYKRPARIVALPELPTNNNGKILKRELQEQAASMMT
;
A
#
# COMPACT_ATOMS: atom_id res chain seq x y z
N MET A 1 2.48 25.06 15.43
CA MET A 1 3.01 24.33 14.25
C MET A 1 2.71 22.84 14.43
N THR A 2 2.23 22.16 13.40
CA THR A 2 1.93 20.71 13.43
C THR A 2 3.25 19.95 13.43
N THR A 3 3.65 19.39 14.56
CA THR A 3 4.91 18.64 14.72
C THR A 3 4.69 17.15 14.95
N ARG A 4 3.50 16.74 15.41
CA ARG A 4 3.11 15.35 15.61
C ARG A 4 1.79 15.06 14.89
N ILE A 5 1.55 13.83 14.50
CA ILE A 5 0.36 13.45 13.69
C ILE A 5 -0.96 13.70 14.41
N HIS A 6 -1.03 13.65 15.75
CA HIS A 6 -2.26 13.95 16.50
C HIS A 6 -2.67 15.43 16.41
N HIS A 7 -1.74 16.35 16.19
CA HIS A 7 -2.08 17.77 15.99
C HIS A 7 -2.97 18.00 14.76
N LEU A 8 -3.02 17.06 13.80
CA LEU A 8 -3.95 17.12 12.68
C LEU A 8 -5.41 17.03 13.16
N LEU A 9 -5.68 16.17 14.15
CA LEU A 9 -6.99 16.11 14.80
C LEU A 9 -7.24 17.32 15.71
N ASP A 10 -6.25 17.70 16.52
CA ASP A 10 -6.38 18.80 17.49
C ASP A 10 -6.78 20.12 16.81
N HIS A 11 -6.29 20.35 15.56
CA HIS A 11 -6.72 21.47 14.73
C HIS A 11 -8.25 21.47 14.52
N TRP A 12 -8.83 20.35 14.09
CA TRP A 12 -10.27 20.25 13.81
C TRP A 12 -11.13 20.23 15.07
N LEU A 13 -10.59 19.75 16.20
CA LEU A 13 -11.27 19.87 17.49
C LEU A 13 -11.47 21.32 17.92
N THR A 14 -10.60 22.22 17.45
CA THR A 14 -10.71 23.66 17.71
C THR A 14 -11.57 24.38 16.67
N GLU A 15 -11.35 24.10 15.37
CA GLU A 15 -11.94 24.86 14.28
C GLU A 15 -13.36 24.40 13.92
N ALA A 16 -13.63 23.08 13.95
CA ALA A 16 -14.91 22.52 13.50
C ALA A 16 -15.21 21.17 14.16
N PRO A 17 -15.36 21.09 15.49
CA PRO A 17 -15.51 19.81 16.22
C PRO A 17 -16.73 19.00 15.76
N ASP A 18 -17.81 19.65 15.38
CA ASP A 18 -19.06 19.02 14.98
C ASP A 18 -19.13 18.66 13.49
N GLN A 19 -18.08 18.99 12.71
CA GLN A 19 -18.03 18.60 11.30
C GLN A 19 -17.95 17.07 11.17
N PRO A 20 -18.80 16.44 10.35
CA PRO A 20 -18.71 15.01 10.06
C PRO A 20 -17.35 14.63 9.47
N PHE A 21 -16.75 13.55 9.99
CA PHE A 21 -15.47 13.05 9.51
C PHE A 21 -15.55 11.60 9.03
N LEU A 22 -16.20 10.69 9.80
CA LEU A 22 -16.30 9.27 9.44
C LEU A 22 -17.75 8.89 9.15
N HIS A 23 -17.97 8.20 8.02
CA HIS A 23 -19.23 7.59 7.65
C HIS A 23 -19.07 6.05 7.74
N LEU A 24 -19.78 5.43 8.66
CA LEU A 24 -19.63 4.01 8.99
C LEU A 24 -20.57 3.11 8.17
N PRO A 25 -20.31 1.79 8.10
CA PRO A 25 -21.17 0.86 7.36
C PRO A 25 -22.60 0.76 7.88
N ASP A 26 -22.80 1.00 9.19
CA ASP A 26 -24.12 0.98 9.87
C ASP A 26 -24.91 2.29 9.71
N GLY A 27 -24.41 3.22 8.91
CA GLY A 27 -25.02 4.52 8.65
C GLY A 27 -24.70 5.62 9.67
N ARG A 28 -24.02 5.31 10.76
CA ARG A 28 -23.57 6.32 11.72
C ARG A 28 -22.56 7.27 11.09
N ARG A 29 -22.63 8.53 11.53
CA ARG A 29 -21.66 9.58 11.16
C ARG A 29 -20.98 10.09 12.44
N LEU A 30 -19.66 9.97 12.47
CA LEU A 30 -18.86 10.48 13.57
C LEU A 30 -18.20 11.79 13.16
N THR A 31 -18.24 12.77 14.07
CA THR A 31 -17.59 14.09 13.90
C THR A 31 -16.14 14.04 14.37
N PHE A 32 -15.40 15.13 14.19
CA PHE A 32 -14.07 15.27 14.79
C PHE A 32 -14.14 15.18 16.32
N ALA A 33 -15.18 15.76 16.95
CA ALA A 33 -15.38 15.64 18.40
C ALA A 33 -15.53 14.19 18.86
N HIS A 34 -16.28 13.36 18.11
CA HIS A 34 -16.40 11.94 18.43
C HIS A 34 -15.05 11.20 18.32
N LEU A 35 -14.27 11.46 17.25
CA LEU A 35 -12.92 10.88 17.12
C LEU A 35 -11.99 11.38 18.23
N GLY A 36 -12.11 12.66 18.62
CA GLY A 36 -11.39 13.24 19.74
C GLY A 36 -11.69 12.54 21.05
N ALA A 37 -12.98 12.28 21.34
CA ALA A 37 -13.41 11.55 22.53
C ALA A 37 -12.84 10.12 22.56
N LEU A 38 -12.91 9.37 21.45
CA LEU A 38 -12.28 8.05 21.32
C LEU A 38 -10.76 8.13 21.54
N THR A 39 -10.10 9.16 20.99
CA THR A 39 -8.66 9.36 21.17
C THR A 39 -8.30 9.64 22.63
N CYS A 40 -9.10 10.43 23.35
CA CYS A 40 -8.90 10.68 24.78
C CYS A 40 -9.11 9.42 25.61
N THR A 41 -10.11 8.59 25.29
CA THR A 41 -10.34 7.29 25.96
C THR A 41 -9.16 6.37 25.75
N ALA A 42 -8.66 6.25 24.51
CA ALA A 42 -7.47 5.45 24.20
C ALA A 42 -6.22 5.97 24.92
N GLU A 43 -6.01 7.29 24.95
CA GLU A 43 -4.90 7.93 25.66
C GLU A 43 -4.94 7.62 27.16
N ALA A 44 -6.10 7.74 27.79
CA ALA A 44 -6.28 7.43 29.19
C ALA A 44 -5.97 5.95 29.51
N GLU A 45 -6.42 5.03 28.66
CA GLU A 45 -6.10 3.60 28.81
C GLU A 45 -4.60 3.35 28.65
N LEU A 46 -3.95 3.89 27.61
CA LEU A 46 -2.51 3.72 27.39
C LEU A 46 -1.70 4.22 28.59
N ARG A 47 -2.08 5.37 29.17
CA ARG A 47 -1.43 5.90 30.39
C ARG A 47 -1.68 5.01 31.61
N ALA A 48 -2.90 4.48 31.79
CA ALA A 48 -3.24 3.56 32.88
C ALA A 48 -2.49 2.21 32.78
N LEU A 49 -2.11 1.80 31.57
CA LEU A 49 -1.29 0.61 31.28
C LEU A 49 0.22 0.90 31.34
N ASP A 50 0.62 2.09 31.79
CA ASP A 50 2.02 2.54 31.83
C ASP A 50 2.74 2.35 30.49
N VAL A 51 2.07 2.73 29.38
CA VAL A 51 2.69 2.80 28.07
C VAL A 51 3.55 4.06 28.02
N ARG A 52 4.83 3.86 27.78
CA ARG A 52 5.86 4.91 27.84
C ARG A 52 6.18 5.47 26.45
N PRO A 53 6.72 6.67 26.36
CA PRO A 53 7.30 7.17 25.12
C PRO A 53 8.33 6.17 24.57
N GLY A 54 8.27 5.88 23.26
CA GLY A 54 9.11 4.89 22.58
C GLY A 54 8.65 3.44 22.73
N ASP A 55 7.60 3.12 23.50
CA ASP A 55 6.97 1.79 23.49
C ASP A 55 6.21 1.56 22.17
N ARG A 56 6.04 0.29 21.77
CA ARG A 56 5.24 -0.10 20.61
C ARG A 56 3.90 -0.63 21.05
N VAL A 57 2.85 -0.05 20.47
CA VAL A 57 1.46 -0.51 20.62
C VAL A 57 1.08 -1.19 19.32
N LEU A 58 0.98 -2.52 19.34
CA LEU A 58 0.62 -3.28 18.14
C LEU A 58 -0.89 -3.40 18.04
N VAL A 59 -1.43 -3.20 16.83
CA VAL A 59 -2.87 -3.27 16.58
C VAL A 59 -3.14 -4.26 15.46
N VAL A 60 -3.76 -5.39 15.80
CA VAL A 60 -4.27 -6.38 14.86
C VAL A 60 -5.63 -5.91 14.37
N ALA A 61 -5.66 -5.31 13.18
CA ALA A 61 -6.76 -4.45 12.79
C ALA A 61 -7.28 -4.63 11.36
N GLU A 62 -8.56 -4.36 11.22
CA GLU A 62 -9.19 -3.80 10.04
C GLU A 62 -9.60 -2.34 10.33
N ASN A 63 -10.03 -1.60 9.30
CA ASN A 63 -10.36 -0.18 9.47
C ASN A 63 -11.61 0.01 10.33
N CYS A 64 -11.47 0.76 11.41
CA CYS A 64 -12.55 1.23 12.27
C CYS A 64 -12.14 2.54 12.97
N PRO A 65 -13.09 3.31 13.54
CA PRO A 65 -12.81 4.56 14.24
C PRO A 65 -11.83 4.38 15.41
N GLU A 66 -11.96 3.29 16.15
CA GLU A 66 -11.15 2.97 17.33
C GLU A 66 -9.68 2.74 16.95
N HIS A 67 -9.41 2.13 15.77
CA HIS A 67 -8.04 2.00 15.25
C HIS A 67 -7.44 3.38 14.92
N ALA A 68 -8.20 4.26 14.25
CA ALA A 68 -7.74 5.63 13.98
C ALA A 68 -7.47 6.40 15.28
N ALA A 69 -8.36 6.28 16.28
CA ALA A 69 -8.20 6.90 17.59
C ALA A 69 -6.95 6.40 18.31
N LEU A 70 -6.68 5.10 18.27
CA LEU A 70 -5.52 4.49 18.92
C LEU A 70 -4.19 4.94 18.27
N ILE A 71 -4.14 5.08 16.94
CA ILE A 71 -2.98 5.66 16.23
C ILE A 71 -2.67 7.07 16.76
N LEU A 72 -3.70 7.90 16.91
CA LEU A 72 -3.54 9.29 17.39
C LEU A 72 -3.21 9.33 18.88
N ALA A 73 -3.79 8.46 19.70
CA ALA A 73 -3.49 8.33 21.12
C ALA A 73 -2.04 7.90 21.36
N CYS A 74 -1.52 6.92 20.59
CA CYS A 74 -0.09 6.55 20.62
C CYS A 74 0.79 7.79 20.39
N SER A 75 0.46 8.61 19.40
CA SER A 75 1.17 9.87 19.13
C SER A 75 1.13 10.84 20.31
N ARG A 76 0.02 10.91 21.07
CA ARG A 76 -0.11 11.79 22.25
C ARG A 76 0.73 11.31 23.44
N VAL A 77 0.81 10.02 23.67
CA VAL A 77 1.64 9.46 24.75
C VAL A 77 3.10 9.26 24.35
N GLY A 78 3.46 9.51 23.08
CA GLY A 78 4.82 9.32 22.57
C GLY A 78 5.15 7.88 22.23
N ALA A 79 4.17 6.98 22.24
CA ALA A 79 4.34 5.59 21.80
C ALA A 79 4.23 5.47 20.26
N TRP A 80 4.74 4.38 19.71
CA TRP A 80 4.70 4.10 18.29
C TRP A 80 3.55 3.15 17.95
N SER A 81 2.67 3.53 17.05
CA SER A 81 1.60 2.68 16.54
C SER A 81 2.17 1.64 15.56
N CYS A 82 1.85 0.36 15.75
CA CYS A 82 2.30 -0.75 14.90
C CYS A 82 1.08 -1.49 14.36
N GLY A 83 0.57 -1.07 13.20
CA GLY A 83 -0.60 -1.71 12.58
C GLY A 83 -0.24 -3.00 11.85
N VAL A 84 -0.97 -4.09 12.11
CA VAL A 84 -0.90 -5.36 11.37
C VAL A 84 -2.28 -5.77 10.89
N ASN A 85 -2.37 -6.25 9.65
CA ASN A 85 -3.65 -6.67 9.09
C ASN A 85 -4.20 -7.91 9.81
N ALA A 86 -5.43 -7.83 10.31
CA ALA A 86 -6.06 -8.91 11.07
C ALA A 86 -6.23 -10.22 10.28
N ARG A 87 -6.20 -10.16 8.93
CA ARG A 87 -6.35 -11.34 8.07
C ARG A 87 -5.06 -12.13 7.88
N MET A 88 -3.97 -11.72 8.50
CA MET A 88 -2.72 -12.48 8.48
C MET A 88 -2.84 -13.77 9.29
N ALA A 89 -2.01 -14.76 8.91
CA ALA A 89 -1.99 -16.05 9.61
C ALA A 89 -1.50 -15.90 11.07
N PRO A 90 -1.93 -16.78 11.98
CA PRO A 90 -1.54 -16.74 13.37
C PRO A 90 -0.04 -16.61 13.63
N GLY A 91 0.79 -17.40 12.92
CA GLY A 91 2.24 -17.34 13.07
C GLY A 91 2.87 -16.05 12.58
N GLU A 92 2.26 -15.39 11.56
CA GLU A 92 2.71 -14.07 11.11
C GLU A 92 2.43 -13.00 12.17
N ILE A 93 1.25 -13.03 12.80
CA ILE A 93 0.91 -12.09 13.90
C ILE A 93 1.91 -12.28 15.06
N ASP A 94 2.20 -13.53 15.46
CA ASP A 94 3.14 -13.83 16.54
C ASP A 94 4.54 -13.29 16.20
N ALA A 95 4.99 -13.44 14.95
CA ALA A 95 6.27 -12.92 14.49
C ALA A 95 6.31 -11.36 14.53
N PHE A 96 5.23 -10.68 14.15
CA PHE A 96 5.16 -9.23 14.23
C PHE A 96 5.13 -8.73 15.68
N VAL A 97 4.41 -9.39 16.58
CA VAL A 97 4.38 -9.06 18.00
C VAL A 97 5.77 -9.17 18.61
N ALA A 98 6.48 -10.26 18.32
CA ALA A 98 7.84 -10.48 18.79
C ALA A 98 8.81 -9.45 18.17
N ARG A 99 8.74 -9.22 16.87
CA ARG A 99 9.63 -8.29 16.15
C ARG A 99 9.43 -6.84 16.58
N ALA A 100 8.18 -6.43 16.84
CA ALA A 100 7.87 -5.10 17.37
C ALA A 100 8.31 -4.94 18.82
N ASP A 101 8.59 -6.00 19.55
CA ASP A 101 8.74 -5.97 21.01
C ASP A 101 7.60 -5.16 21.65
N ALA A 102 6.35 -5.55 21.29
CA ALA A 102 5.17 -4.78 21.63
C ALA A 102 4.89 -4.76 23.13
N ARG A 103 4.66 -3.58 23.72
CA ARG A 103 4.23 -3.38 25.11
C ARG A 103 2.85 -3.98 25.35
N VAL A 104 1.94 -3.75 24.41
CA VAL A 104 0.56 -4.24 24.43
C VAL A 104 0.07 -4.47 22.99
N VAL A 105 -0.83 -5.46 22.83
CA VAL A 105 -1.47 -5.79 21.54
C VAL A 105 -2.96 -5.50 21.66
N TYR A 106 -3.51 -4.74 20.72
CA TYR A 106 -4.94 -4.48 20.58
C TYR A 106 -5.54 -5.22 19.39
N PHE A 107 -6.84 -5.51 19.46
CA PHE A 107 -7.59 -6.24 18.45
C PHE A 107 -8.91 -5.51 18.16
N THR A 108 -9.19 -5.23 16.88
CA THR A 108 -10.46 -4.60 16.44
C THR A 108 -11.59 -5.65 16.37
N ALA A 109 -11.95 -6.22 17.52
CA ALA A 109 -12.80 -7.42 17.61
C ALA A 109 -14.20 -7.22 17.03
N SER A 110 -14.85 -6.07 17.26
CA SER A 110 -16.19 -5.78 16.74
C SER A 110 -16.23 -5.61 15.21
N SER A 111 -15.12 -5.15 14.61
CA SER A 111 -15.02 -4.82 13.19
C SER A 111 -14.42 -5.94 12.35
N SER A 112 -13.85 -6.98 12.99
CA SER A 112 -13.14 -8.05 12.30
C SER A 112 -13.24 -9.39 13.00
N ARG A 113 -13.88 -10.36 12.32
CA ARG A 113 -13.91 -11.76 12.80
C ARG A 113 -12.49 -12.36 12.94
N ALA A 114 -11.58 -11.97 12.06
CA ALA A 114 -10.19 -12.40 12.12
C ALA A 114 -9.50 -11.83 13.36
N ALA A 115 -9.68 -10.52 13.66
CA ALA A 115 -9.15 -9.92 14.88
C ALA A 115 -9.71 -10.59 16.14
N THR A 116 -11.02 -10.92 16.17
CA THR A 116 -11.64 -11.70 17.28
C THR A 116 -10.98 -13.06 17.48
N ALA A 117 -10.64 -13.76 16.38
CA ALA A 117 -9.99 -15.05 16.46
C ALA A 117 -8.57 -14.93 17.05
N HIS A 118 -7.83 -13.88 16.67
CA HIS A 118 -6.52 -13.58 17.26
C HIS A 118 -6.63 -13.15 18.73
N ALA A 119 -7.61 -12.29 19.08
CA ALA A 119 -7.84 -11.86 20.45
C ALA A 119 -8.02 -13.04 21.40
N ARG A 120 -8.80 -14.06 21.02
CA ARG A 120 -8.98 -15.30 21.79
C ARG A 120 -7.66 -16.07 22.00
N ARG A 121 -6.77 -16.08 21.01
CA ARG A 121 -5.45 -16.74 21.14
C ARG A 121 -4.52 -16.00 22.13
N TYR A 122 -4.75 -14.73 22.33
CA TYR A 122 -3.98 -13.87 23.24
C TYR A 122 -4.66 -13.69 24.61
N ASP A 123 -5.72 -14.47 24.90
CA ASP A 123 -6.53 -14.32 26.13
C ASP A 123 -6.89 -12.85 26.39
N ALA A 124 -7.26 -12.16 25.30
CA ALA A 124 -7.52 -10.73 25.33
C ALA A 124 -8.76 -10.41 26.17
N VAL A 125 -8.71 -9.27 26.84
CA VAL A 125 -9.78 -8.72 27.68
C VAL A 125 -10.36 -7.46 27.01
N PRO A 126 -11.60 -7.05 27.34
CA PRO A 126 -12.16 -5.80 26.82
C PRO A 126 -11.24 -4.61 27.08
N SER A 127 -11.10 -3.75 26.07
CA SER A 127 -10.45 -2.44 26.15
C SER A 127 -11.43 -1.38 26.64
N ALA A 128 -10.92 -0.24 27.08
CA ALA A 128 -11.74 0.95 27.32
C ALA A 128 -12.37 1.51 26.05
N LEU A 129 -11.81 1.22 24.87
CA LEU A 129 -12.44 1.48 23.58
C LEU A 129 -13.47 0.41 23.27
N ASP A 130 -14.74 0.80 23.20
CA ASP A 130 -15.83 -0.12 22.90
C ASP A 130 -15.59 -0.87 21.58
N GLY A 131 -15.80 -2.19 21.59
CA GLY A 131 -15.56 -3.04 20.42
C GLY A 131 -14.10 -3.42 20.16
N MET A 132 -13.16 -2.97 20.97
CA MET A 132 -11.78 -3.45 20.99
C MET A 132 -11.50 -4.38 22.15
N GLU A 133 -10.57 -5.31 21.93
CA GLU A 133 -9.98 -6.13 22.97
C GLU A 133 -8.47 -5.88 23.02
N ARG A 134 -7.86 -6.13 24.19
CA ARG A 134 -6.41 -6.03 24.37
C ARG A 134 -5.83 -7.23 25.05
N GLY A 135 -4.64 -7.62 24.63
CA GLY A 135 -3.84 -8.63 25.28
C GLY A 135 -3.19 -8.14 26.59
N ARG A 136 -2.44 -9.02 27.17
CA ARG A 136 -1.66 -8.74 28.39
C ARG A 136 -0.59 -7.68 28.11
N VAL A 137 -0.38 -6.78 29.06
CA VAL A 137 0.74 -5.82 29.03
C VAL A 137 2.04 -6.56 29.35
N ARG A 138 3.09 -6.27 28.59
CA ARG A 138 4.42 -6.85 28.77
C ARG A 138 5.33 -5.87 29.51
N ASP A 139 5.69 -6.21 30.74
CA ASP A 139 6.56 -5.35 31.55
C ASP A 139 8.03 -5.39 31.14
N ASP A 140 8.43 -6.43 30.41
CA ASP A 140 9.77 -6.65 29.86
C ASP A 140 10.01 -5.94 28.51
N ALA A 141 8.97 -5.36 27.88
CA ALA A 141 9.12 -4.58 26.65
C ALA A 141 10.02 -3.36 26.87
N MET A 142 10.99 -3.16 25.97
CA MET A 142 11.97 -2.09 26.11
C MET A 142 11.63 -0.91 25.20
N PRO A 143 11.32 0.28 25.74
CA PRO A 143 11.06 1.46 24.93
C PRO A 143 12.31 1.89 24.16
N GLU A 144 12.13 2.54 23.04
CA GLU A 144 13.23 3.15 22.30
C GLU A 144 13.71 4.44 23.00
N ALA A 145 14.99 4.75 22.80
CA ALA A 145 15.61 5.95 23.35
C ALA A 145 15.57 7.12 22.35
N GLN A 146 15.92 8.30 22.86
CA GLN A 146 16.14 9.50 22.05
C GLN A 146 17.28 9.28 21.04
N PRO A 147 17.23 9.87 19.80
CA PRO A 147 16.17 10.78 19.32
C PRO A 147 14.97 10.06 18.69
N LEU A 148 15.06 8.75 18.40
CA LEU A 148 14.01 7.99 17.69
C LEU A 148 12.69 7.97 18.47
N GLN A 149 12.75 7.92 19.79
CA GLN A 149 11.60 7.95 20.68
C GLN A 149 10.60 9.06 20.31
N ASP A 150 11.09 10.28 20.08
CA ASP A 150 10.25 11.44 19.78
C ASP A 150 9.97 11.63 18.28
N GLN A 151 10.80 11.09 17.43
CA GLN A 151 10.70 11.26 15.98
C GLN A 151 9.72 10.31 15.35
N VAL A 152 9.70 9.05 15.78
CA VAL A 152 8.91 7.98 15.14
C VAL A 152 7.46 7.99 15.66
N ALA A 153 6.53 7.94 14.72
CA ALA A 153 5.09 7.87 14.99
C ALA A 153 4.53 6.46 14.82
N ALA A 154 5.06 5.71 13.87
CA ALA A 154 4.54 4.39 13.51
C ALA A 154 5.62 3.45 12.99
N LEU A 155 5.37 2.14 13.17
CA LEU A 155 6.06 1.07 12.48
C LEU A 155 5.10 0.42 11.47
N ILE A 156 5.57 0.25 10.24
CA ILE A 156 4.89 -0.57 9.24
C ILE A 156 5.80 -1.73 8.85
N PHE A 157 5.28 -2.95 9.00
CA PHE A 157 6.02 -4.13 8.59
C PHE A 157 5.85 -4.38 7.09
N THR A 158 6.98 -4.58 6.40
CA THR A 158 7.02 -4.99 5.01
C THR A 158 7.53 -6.42 4.92
N SER A 159 6.98 -7.20 3.98
CA SER A 159 7.51 -8.53 3.68
C SER A 159 8.91 -8.39 3.09
N GLY A 160 9.92 -8.61 3.92
CA GLY A 160 11.31 -8.58 3.49
C GLY A 160 11.59 -9.63 2.39
N THR A 161 12.63 -9.40 1.62
CA THR A 161 13.09 -10.34 0.58
C THR A 161 13.67 -11.63 1.17
N THR A 162 14.07 -11.59 2.43
CA THR A 162 14.66 -12.69 3.19
C THR A 162 13.63 -13.56 3.92
N GLY A 163 12.34 -13.23 3.80
CA GLY A 163 11.25 -13.95 4.48
C GLY A 163 10.90 -13.41 5.85
N GLU A 164 11.80 -12.68 6.53
CA GLU A 164 11.49 -12.02 7.79
C GLU A 164 10.94 -10.61 7.57
N PRO A 165 9.88 -10.22 8.30
CA PRO A 165 9.31 -8.87 8.19
C PRO A 165 10.29 -7.82 8.70
N LYS A 166 10.45 -6.73 7.93
CA LYS A 166 11.23 -5.56 8.33
C LYS A 166 10.29 -4.47 8.83
N GLY A 167 10.55 -3.93 10.02
CA GLY A 167 9.80 -2.81 10.57
C GLY A 167 10.32 -1.48 10.05
N VAL A 168 9.59 -0.85 9.15
CA VAL A 168 9.91 0.49 8.63
C VAL A 168 9.53 1.54 9.68
N MET A 169 10.49 2.33 10.15
CA MET A 169 10.24 3.43 11.08
C MET A 169 9.73 4.66 10.32
N LEU A 170 8.52 5.13 10.66
CA LEU A 170 7.89 6.29 10.03
C LEU A 170 7.87 7.45 11.03
N THR A 171 8.54 8.53 10.67
CA THR A 171 8.59 9.72 11.53
C THR A 171 7.32 10.55 11.42
N HIS A 172 7.00 11.31 12.47
CA HIS A 172 5.93 12.31 12.43
C HIS A 172 6.11 13.28 11.27
N ASP A 173 7.33 13.76 11.06
CA ASP A 173 7.66 14.71 10.01
C ASP A 173 7.41 14.14 8.61
N ALA A 174 7.91 12.93 8.33
CA ALA A 174 7.71 12.27 7.04
C ALA A 174 6.21 12.00 6.76
N LEU A 175 5.45 11.56 7.76
CA LEU A 175 4.02 11.30 7.61
C LEU A 175 3.21 12.59 7.37
N ILE A 176 3.52 13.69 8.09
CA ILE A 176 2.87 15.00 7.89
C ILE A 176 3.25 15.58 6.53
N HIS A 177 4.53 15.47 6.14
CA HIS A 177 4.99 15.88 4.81
C HIS A 177 4.23 15.13 3.72
N PHE A 178 4.13 13.81 3.84
CA PHE A 178 3.39 12.99 2.88
C PHE A 178 1.89 13.35 2.83
N ALA A 179 1.25 13.61 3.98
CA ALA A 179 -0.14 14.09 4.00
C ALA A 179 -0.30 15.40 3.23
N ARG A 180 0.63 16.36 3.38
CA ARG A 180 0.65 17.64 2.62
C ARG A 180 0.81 17.42 1.12
N VAL A 181 1.76 16.58 0.72
CA VAL A 181 1.97 16.20 -0.69
C VAL A 181 0.71 15.60 -1.29
N THR A 182 0.08 14.68 -0.57
CA THR A 182 -1.16 14.02 -1.00
C THR A 182 -2.31 15.03 -1.15
N CYS A 183 -2.49 15.93 -0.20
CA CYS A 183 -3.52 16.97 -0.28
C CYS A 183 -3.30 17.90 -1.48
N ALA A 184 -2.07 18.34 -1.71
CA ALA A 184 -1.73 19.19 -2.85
C ALA A 184 -1.96 18.49 -4.18
N ALA A 185 -1.50 17.23 -4.33
CA ALA A 185 -1.63 16.46 -5.56
C ALA A 185 -3.08 16.20 -5.99
N ARG A 186 -4.04 16.24 -5.06
CA ARG A 186 -5.46 15.94 -5.29
C ARG A 186 -6.37 17.15 -5.12
N ALA A 187 -5.83 18.30 -4.73
CA ALA A 187 -6.60 19.46 -4.26
C ALA A 187 -7.66 19.03 -3.23
N LEU A 188 -7.23 18.24 -2.23
CA LEU A 188 -8.12 17.67 -1.21
C LEU A 188 -8.63 18.79 -0.28
N SER A 189 -9.93 18.79 0.01
CA SER A 189 -10.61 19.85 0.77
C SER A 189 -11.68 19.27 1.71
N PRO A 190 -12.24 20.06 2.63
CA PRO A 190 -13.34 19.62 3.51
C PRO A 190 -14.62 19.18 2.78
N ALA A 191 -14.78 19.58 1.50
CA ALA A 191 -15.91 19.15 0.68
C ALA A 191 -15.78 17.70 0.17
N ASP A 192 -14.58 17.14 0.24
CA ASP A 192 -14.29 15.80 -0.31
C ASP A 192 -14.69 14.68 0.63
N ARG A 193 -15.00 13.53 0.00
CA ARG A 193 -15.24 12.26 0.67
C ARG A 193 -14.44 11.16 -0.02
N SER A 194 -13.55 10.50 0.74
CA SER A 194 -12.76 9.39 0.26
C SER A 194 -13.36 8.05 0.68
N TYR A 195 -13.44 7.09 -0.24
CA TYR A 195 -13.80 5.72 0.11
C TYR A 195 -12.60 5.03 0.77
N ALA A 196 -12.70 4.77 2.07
CA ALA A 196 -11.56 4.44 2.96
C ALA A 196 -11.59 2.96 3.36
N PHE A 197 -11.25 2.07 2.44
CA PHE A 197 -11.12 0.62 2.67
C PHE A 197 -9.66 0.15 2.71
N VAL A 198 -8.73 0.93 2.13
CA VAL A 198 -7.31 0.58 2.15
C VAL A 198 -6.84 0.52 3.61
N PRO A 199 -6.22 -0.60 4.03
CA PRO A 199 -5.90 -0.80 5.44
C PRO A 199 -5.00 0.30 6.02
N MET A 200 -5.37 0.87 7.15
CA MET A 200 -4.54 1.82 7.91
C MET A 200 -3.29 1.15 8.51
N THR A 201 -3.21 -0.17 8.47
CA THR A 201 -2.00 -0.97 8.78
C THR A 201 -0.94 -0.91 7.67
N HIS A 202 -1.22 -0.23 6.57
CA HIS A 202 -0.31 0.00 5.44
C HIS A 202 -0.18 1.50 5.19
N ILE A 203 0.99 1.95 4.70
CA ILE A 203 1.26 3.38 4.48
C ILE A 203 0.23 4.04 3.56
N PHE A 204 -0.33 3.32 2.58
CA PHE A 204 -1.36 3.84 1.71
C PHE A 204 -2.62 4.22 2.50
N GLY A 205 -3.12 3.35 3.38
CA GLY A 205 -4.28 3.64 4.23
C GLY A 205 -3.97 4.66 5.32
N LEU A 206 -2.81 4.54 5.97
CA LEU A 206 -2.40 5.47 7.02
C LEU A 206 -2.15 6.88 6.46
N GLY A 207 -1.22 7.02 5.54
CA GLY A 207 -0.78 8.34 5.05
C GLY A 207 -1.72 8.94 4.00
N THR A 208 -2.01 8.15 2.93
CA THR A 208 -2.79 8.64 1.77
C THR A 208 -4.27 8.83 2.08
N VAL A 209 -4.83 8.03 2.99
CA VAL A 209 -6.27 8.08 3.31
C VAL A 209 -6.52 8.78 4.64
N LEU A 210 -6.04 8.24 5.76
CA LEU A 210 -6.36 8.79 7.09
C LEU A 210 -5.71 10.16 7.31
N LEU A 211 -4.37 10.25 7.29
CA LEU A 211 -3.67 11.47 7.67
C LEU A 211 -3.88 12.62 6.68
N SER A 212 -3.99 12.34 5.38
CA SER A 212 -4.30 13.38 4.40
C SER A 212 -5.73 13.90 4.56
N SER A 213 -6.70 13.03 4.87
CA SER A 213 -8.07 13.47 5.14
C SER A 213 -8.17 14.26 6.44
N LEU A 214 -7.45 13.86 7.49
CA LEU A 214 -7.33 14.67 8.72
C LEU A 214 -6.70 16.04 8.43
N LEU A 215 -5.64 16.10 7.65
CA LEU A 215 -5.00 17.39 7.31
C LEU A 215 -5.95 18.30 6.55
N ALA A 216 -6.71 17.77 5.59
CA ALA A 216 -7.61 18.55 4.74
C ALA A 216 -9.00 18.78 5.33
N GLY A 217 -9.39 18.12 6.42
CA GLY A 217 -10.77 18.09 6.91
C GLY A 217 -11.73 17.32 6.03
N ALA A 218 -11.23 16.51 5.11
CA ALA A 218 -12.02 15.69 4.19
C ALA A 218 -12.62 14.47 4.91
N GLN A 219 -13.82 14.06 4.50
CA GLN A 219 -14.54 12.97 5.15
C GLN A 219 -14.11 11.60 4.62
N LEU A 220 -14.26 10.57 5.44
CA LEU A 220 -13.97 9.19 5.10
C LEU A 220 -15.24 8.33 5.13
N VAL A 221 -15.59 7.72 4.00
CA VAL A 221 -16.54 6.62 3.96
C VAL A 221 -15.77 5.35 4.34
N MET A 222 -15.68 5.09 5.65
CA MET A 222 -14.81 4.07 6.22
C MET A 222 -15.42 2.69 6.08
N ARG A 223 -14.61 1.77 5.58
CA ARG A 223 -14.97 0.37 5.39
C ARG A 223 -13.84 -0.55 5.87
N PRO A 224 -14.15 -1.64 6.57
CA PRO A 224 -13.13 -2.61 6.98
C PRO A 224 -12.51 -3.33 5.77
N GLN A 225 -13.30 -3.57 4.72
CA GLN A 225 -12.88 -4.29 3.52
C GLN A 225 -13.48 -3.68 2.26
N PHE A 226 -12.88 -4.01 1.11
CA PHE A 226 -13.41 -3.64 -0.19
C PHE A 226 -14.57 -4.56 -0.62
N ASP A 227 -15.70 -3.96 -0.92
CA ASP A 227 -16.84 -4.57 -1.56
C ASP A 227 -17.26 -3.72 -2.76
N PRO A 228 -17.30 -4.29 -4.00
CA PRO A 228 -17.70 -3.55 -5.19
C PRO A 228 -19.12 -3.01 -5.15
N ALA A 229 -20.09 -3.75 -4.57
CA ALA A 229 -21.48 -3.32 -4.48
C ALA A 229 -21.62 -2.15 -3.50
N ASP A 230 -21.03 -2.26 -2.29
CA ASP A 230 -21.00 -1.16 -1.31
C ASP A 230 -20.28 0.09 -1.88
N LEU A 231 -19.23 -0.10 -2.67
CA LEU A 231 -18.57 1.04 -3.32
C LEU A 231 -19.52 1.74 -4.31
N LEU A 232 -20.28 1.00 -5.12
CA LEU A 232 -21.25 1.59 -6.06
C LEU A 232 -22.34 2.37 -5.33
N ASP A 233 -22.85 1.82 -4.23
CA ASP A 233 -23.82 2.49 -3.37
C ASP A 233 -23.20 3.77 -2.75
N ALA A 234 -21.95 3.71 -2.29
CA ALA A 234 -21.26 4.85 -1.73
C ALA A 234 -20.98 5.95 -2.77
N LEU A 235 -20.65 5.58 -3.99
CA LEU A 235 -20.48 6.52 -5.12
C LEU A 235 -21.79 7.25 -5.44
N GLY A 236 -22.91 6.53 -5.46
CA GLY A 236 -24.23 7.08 -5.74
C GLY A 236 -24.81 7.90 -4.58
N ALA A 237 -24.84 7.34 -3.37
CA ALA A 237 -25.62 7.86 -2.24
C ALA A 237 -24.76 8.61 -1.21
N ALA A 238 -23.53 8.15 -0.92
CA ALA A 238 -22.69 8.77 0.09
C ALA A 238 -21.85 9.94 -0.45
N GLY A 239 -21.89 10.23 -1.75
CA GLY A 239 -21.22 11.36 -2.37
C GLY A 239 -19.69 11.23 -2.34
N VAL A 240 -19.16 10.03 -2.53
CA VAL A 240 -17.72 9.80 -2.65
C VAL A 240 -17.18 10.58 -3.84
N SER A 241 -16.23 11.47 -3.56
CA SER A 241 -15.58 12.34 -4.55
C SER A 241 -14.18 11.86 -4.95
N GLN A 242 -13.57 11.02 -4.11
CA GLN A 242 -12.22 10.49 -4.30
C GLN A 242 -12.20 8.98 -4.12
N LEU A 243 -11.75 8.27 -5.14
CA LEU A 243 -11.54 6.83 -5.10
C LEU A 243 -10.06 6.51 -5.33
N GLN A 244 -9.44 5.91 -4.35
CA GLN A 244 -8.04 5.49 -4.40
C GLN A 244 -7.87 4.04 -3.97
N GLY A 245 -6.96 3.34 -4.64
CA GLY A 245 -6.63 1.96 -4.29
C GLY A 245 -5.61 1.33 -5.23
N PRO A 246 -5.22 0.10 -4.98
CA PRO A 246 -4.33 -0.63 -5.89
C PRO A 246 -5.03 -0.94 -7.22
N PRO A 247 -4.29 -1.27 -8.30
CA PRO A 247 -4.88 -1.64 -9.58
C PRO A 247 -5.91 -2.77 -9.50
N THR A 248 -5.74 -3.69 -8.55
CA THR A 248 -6.69 -4.80 -8.28
C THR A 248 -8.07 -4.33 -7.84
N LEU A 249 -8.19 -3.18 -7.16
CA LEU A 249 -9.48 -2.57 -6.85
C LEU A 249 -10.25 -2.31 -8.16
N PHE A 250 -9.62 -1.60 -9.08
CA PHE A 250 -10.25 -1.21 -10.34
C PHE A 250 -10.57 -2.43 -11.22
N SER A 251 -9.69 -3.44 -11.24
CA SER A 251 -9.97 -4.69 -11.95
C SER A 251 -11.21 -5.41 -11.40
N ARG A 252 -11.33 -5.52 -10.06
CA ARG A 252 -12.50 -6.13 -9.40
C ARG A 252 -13.76 -5.30 -9.61
N LEU A 253 -13.67 -3.98 -9.55
CA LEU A 253 -14.81 -3.09 -9.80
C LEU A 253 -15.31 -3.23 -11.23
N LEU A 254 -14.42 -3.19 -12.24
CA LEU A 254 -14.80 -3.36 -13.64
C LEU A 254 -15.40 -4.75 -13.92
N ALA A 255 -14.89 -5.81 -13.31
CA ALA A 255 -15.44 -7.14 -13.41
C ALA A 255 -16.89 -7.20 -12.83
N HIS A 256 -17.11 -6.58 -11.68
CA HIS A 256 -18.42 -6.48 -11.05
C HIS A 256 -19.41 -5.67 -11.94
N LEU A 257 -18.97 -4.53 -12.48
CA LEU A 257 -19.80 -3.73 -13.42
C LEU A 257 -20.22 -4.57 -14.64
N GLN A 258 -19.26 -5.28 -15.24
CA GLN A 258 -19.53 -6.15 -16.39
C GLN A 258 -20.51 -7.27 -16.06
N GLN A 259 -20.35 -7.93 -14.91
CA GLN A 259 -21.22 -9.01 -14.45
C GLN A 259 -22.66 -8.55 -14.25
N HIS A 260 -22.88 -7.29 -13.85
CA HIS A 260 -24.22 -6.71 -13.62
C HIS A 260 -24.74 -5.87 -14.78
N GLY A 261 -24.05 -5.85 -15.94
CA GLY A 261 -24.48 -5.09 -17.12
C GLY A 261 -24.44 -3.58 -16.94
N ILE A 262 -23.64 -3.07 -16.00
CA ILE A 262 -23.51 -1.65 -15.70
C ILE A 262 -22.39 -1.06 -16.58
N SER A 263 -22.76 -0.33 -17.61
CA SER A 263 -21.78 0.33 -18.51
C SER A 263 -21.16 1.59 -17.91
N ARG A 264 -21.93 2.34 -17.10
CA ARG A 264 -21.48 3.55 -16.43
C ARG A 264 -22.10 3.64 -15.03
N PRO A 265 -21.30 3.61 -13.96
CA PRO A 265 -21.82 3.71 -12.60
C PRO A 265 -22.31 5.14 -12.30
N THR A 266 -23.32 5.25 -11.43
CA THR A 266 -23.75 6.55 -10.91
C THR A 266 -22.75 7.05 -9.87
N ALA A 267 -22.06 8.14 -10.18
CA ALA A 267 -21.02 8.69 -9.31
C ALA A 267 -20.97 10.23 -9.44
N PRO A 268 -22.03 10.95 -9.04
CA PRO A 268 -22.20 12.38 -9.36
C PRO A 268 -21.17 13.30 -8.71
N ALA A 269 -20.59 12.90 -7.59
CA ALA A 269 -19.59 13.67 -6.86
C ALA A 269 -18.14 13.28 -7.18
N LEU A 270 -17.94 12.15 -7.88
CA LEU A 270 -16.61 11.60 -8.14
C LEU A 270 -15.82 12.53 -9.07
N ARG A 271 -14.65 12.98 -8.59
CA ARG A 271 -13.79 13.91 -9.32
C ARG A 271 -12.33 13.45 -9.44
N TYR A 272 -11.93 12.45 -8.67
CA TYR A 272 -10.55 11.99 -8.63
C TYR A 272 -10.45 10.48 -8.49
N LEU A 273 -9.70 9.86 -9.39
CA LEU A 273 -9.34 8.45 -9.37
C LEU A 273 -7.83 8.33 -9.23
N TYR A 274 -7.36 7.46 -8.33
CA TYR A 274 -5.93 7.25 -8.11
C TYR A 274 -5.61 5.77 -7.91
N THR A 275 -4.53 5.33 -8.54
CA THR A 275 -3.98 3.99 -8.32
C THR A 275 -2.49 4.07 -7.98
N GLY A 276 -2.04 3.13 -7.14
CA GLY A 276 -0.65 2.99 -6.73
C GLY A 276 -0.43 1.67 -5.99
N ALA A 277 0.75 1.48 -5.43
CA ALA A 277 1.16 0.26 -4.70
C ALA A 277 1.20 -1.03 -5.56
N GLY A 278 1.16 -0.90 -6.87
CA GLY A 278 1.29 -1.99 -7.82
C GLY A 278 1.49 -1.48 -9.25
N PRO A 279 1.96 -2.34 -10.16
CA PRO A 279 2.13 -1.95 -11.57
C PRO A 279 0.77 -1.66 -12.22
N LEU A 280 0.70 -0.57 -12.97
CA LEU A 280 -0.48 -0.18 -13.73
C LEU A 280 -0.37 -0.67 -15.18
N ASP A 281 -1.33 -1.48 -15.58
CA ASP A 281 -1.49 -1.91 -16.97
C ASP A 281 -2.25 -0.84 -17.79
N LEU A 282 -1.80 -0.60 -19.04
CA LEU A 282 -2.39 0.44 -19.90
C LEU A 282 -3.85 0.11 -20.27
N SER A 283 -4.18 -1.17 -20.50
CA SER A 283 -5.54 -1.56 -20.84
C SER A 283 -6.50 -1.37 -19.66
N LEU A 284 -6.04 -1.65 -18.44
CA LEU A 284 -6.80 -1.36 -17.22
C LEU A 284 -7.05 0.15 -17.07
N LYS A 285 -5.99 0.97 -17.25
CA LYS A 285 -6.09 2.44 -17.20
C LYS A 285 -7.15 2.94 -18.17
N GLN A 286 -7.06 2.56 -19.44
CA GLN A 286 -7.99 2.98 -20.50
C GLN A 286 -9.45 2.57 -20.20
N ARG A 287 -9.65 1.35 -19.68
CA ARG A 287 -10.99 0.87 -19.31
C ARG A 287 -11.57 1.65 -18.14
N VAL A 288 -10.78 1.95 -17.12
CA VAL A 288 -11.23 2.77 -15.98
C VAL A 288 -11.60 4.19 -16.47
N GLU A 289 -10.71 4.81 -17.23
CA GLU A 289 -10.93 6.16 -17.74
C GLU A 289 -12.17 6.25 -18.65
N SER A 290 -12.40 5.26 -19.52
CA SER A 290 -13.59 5.20 -20.37
C SER A 290 -14.88 4.96 -19.57
N THR A 291 -14.82 4.14 -18.51
CA THR A 291 -15.98 3.82 -17.66
C THR A 291 -16.44 5.02 -16.82
N PHE A 292 -15.50 5.75 -16.24
CA PHE A 292 -15.82 6.86 -15.33
C PHE A 292 -15.79 8.24 -16.03
N GLY A 293 -15.17 8.36 -17.20
CA GLY A 293 -14.95 9.65 -17.87
C GLY A 293 -13.97 10.57 -17.14
N LEU A 294 -13.08 10.00 -16.32
CA LEU A 294 -12.11 10.70 -15.49
C LEU A 294 -10.71 10.12 -15.71
N THR A 295 -9.69 10.95 -15.55
CA THR A 295 -8.30 10.50 -15.56
C THR A 295 -8.02 9.57 -14.38
N LEU A 296 -7.40 8.41 -14.64
CA LEU A 296 -6.85 7.57 -13.60
C LEU A 296 -5.42 8.02 -13.29
N HIS A 297 -5.27 8.77 -12.21
CA HIS A 297 -3.98 9.19 -11.70
C HIS A 297 -3.17 8.01 -11.19
N HIS A 298 -1.86 8.08 -11.36
CA HIS A 298 -0.94 7.01 -10.96
C HIS A 298 0.22 7.60 -10.14
N GLY A 299 0.77 6.80 -9.23
CA GLY A 299 1.95 7.18 -8.46
C GLY A 299 2.80 5.99 -8.05
N TYR A 300 4.08 6.28 -7.83
CA TYR A 300 5.07 5.38 -7.26
C TYR A 300 5.44 5.81 -5.86
N GLY A 301 5.52 4.85 -4.96
CA GLY A 301 5.91 5.07 -3.57
C GLY A 301 6.12 3.77 -2.82
N LEU A 302 6.72 3.87 -1.65
CA LEU A 302 7.06 2.74 -0.79
C LEU A 302 6.97 3.12 0.68
N SER A 303 6.90 2.12 1.55
CA SER A 303 6.82 2.33 2.99
C SER A 303 8.04 3.05 3.52
N GLU A 304 9.21 2.73 3.01
CA GLU A 304 10.51 3.29 3.39
C GLU A 304 10.65 4.79 3.04
N TYR A 305 9.75 5.31 2.21
CA TYR A 305 9.65 6.74 1.89
C TYR A 305 8.35 7.37 2.45
N ALA A 306 7.73 6.77 3.44
CA ALA A 306 6.45 7.20 4.02
C ALA A 306 5.32 7.43 3.00
N GLY A 307 5.44 6.92 1.77
CA GLY A 307 4.42 7.00 0.73
C GLY A 307 4.95 7.37 -0.65
N SER A 308 4.25 8.28 -1.34
CA SER A 308 4.54 8.59 -2.75
C SER A 308 5.81 9.41 -2.94
N VAL A 309 6.62 8.99 -3.90
CA VAL A 309 7.81 9.67 -4.42
C VAL A 309 7.50 10.41 -5.72
N HIS A 310 6.69 9.79 -6.56
CA HIS A 310 6.20 10.34 -7.81
C HIS A 310 4.67 10.22 -7.89
N VAL A 311 4.03 11.18 -8.57
CA VAL A 311 2.58 11.19 -8.84
C VAL A 311 2.28 11.97 -10.11
N THR A 312 1.29 11.53 -10.89
CA THR A 312 0.77 12.28 -12.04
C THR A 312 0.08 13.57 -11.58
N ARG A 313 0.23 14.64 -12.34
CA ARG A 313 -0.34 15.95 -12.01
C ARG A 313 -1.86 15.95 -12.14
N LEU A 314 -2.54 16.66 -11.23
CA LEU A 314 -3.98 16.86 -11.33
C LEU A 314 -4.33 17.57 -12.63
N GLY A 315 -5.33 17.05 -13.36
CA GLY A 315 -5.79 17.56 -14.63
C GLY A 315 -4.94 17.17 -15.86
N GLU A 316 -3.81 16.49 -15.66
CA GLU A 316 -3.00 15.98 -16.76
C GLU A 316 -3.52 14.60 -17.21
N GLN A 317 -3.78 14.48 -18.50
CA GLN A 317 -4.10 13.19 -19.14
C GLN A 317 -2.84 12.62 -19.81
N ARG A 318 -2.26 11.59 -19.20
CA ARG A 318 -1.14 10.87 -19.81
C ARG A 318 -1.63 9.67 -20.62
N PRO A 319 -1.13 9.48 -21.86
CA PRO A 319 -1.51 8.33 -22.67
C PRO A 319 -0.80 7.03 -22.25
N ASP A 320 0.14 7.12 -21.33
CA ASP A 320 1.02 6.06 -20.84
C ASP A 320 0.70 5.64 -19.39
N THR A 321 1.53 4.79 -18.80
CA THR A 321 1.43 4.31 -17.42
C THR A 321 2.51 4.87 -16.51
N SER A 322 3.09 6.01 -16.85
CA SER A 322 4.08 6.66 -16.00
C SER A 322 3.53 6.95 -14.60
N ALA A 323 4.39 6.86 -13.60
CA ALA A 323 4.06 7.25 -12.23
C ALA A 323 4.09 8.78 -12.02
N GLY A 324 4.19 9.55 -13.10
CA GLY A 324 4.22 11.01 -13.06
C GLY A 324 5.56 11.58 -12.60
N TYR A 325 5.51 12.64 -11.82
CA TYR A 325 6.65 13.50 -11.49
C TYR A 325 6.97 13.46 -10.01
N ALA A 326 8.22 13.80 -9.69
CA ALA A 326 8.68 13.88 -8.30
C ALA A 326 7.77 14.80 -7.47
N VAL A 327 7.39 14.34 -6.29
CA VAL A 327 6.65 15.17 -5.33
C VAL A 327 7.59 16.19 -4.69
N ALA A 328 7.03 17.17 -4.00
CA ALA A 328 7.82 18.18 -3.31
C ALA A 328 8.86 17.53 -2.36
N GLU A 329 10.08 18.03 -2.38
CA GLU A 329 11.19 17.59 -1.55
C GLU A 329 11.57 16.09 -1.76
N ALA A 330 11.19 15.47 -2.88
CA ALA A 330 11.64 14.15 -3.29
C ALA A 330 12.64 14.24 -4.44
N GLU A 331 13.71 13.48 -4.34
CA GLU A 331 14.70 13.32 -5.38
C GLU A 331 14.75 11.84 -5.79
N VAL A 332 14.80 11.61 -7.10
CA VAL A 332 14.95 10.27 -7.68
C VAL A 332 16.11 10.29 -8.66
N GLN A 333 16.94 9.28 -8.55
CA GLN A 333 18.08 9.04 -9.45
C GLN A 333 18.02 7.62 -9.98
N VAL A 334 18.25 7.43 -11.26
CA VAL A 334 18.42 6.11 -11.87
C VAL A 334 19.90 5.78 -11.88
N THR A 335 20.27 4.63 -11.34
CA THR A 335 21.68 4.23 -11.19
C THR A 335 21.92 2.86 -11.81
N GLU A 336 23.15 2.63 -12.24
CA GLU A 336 23.62 1.30 -12.59
C GLU A 336 23.67 0.44 -11.30
N SER A 337 23.06 -0.75 -11.36
CA SER A 337 22.73 -1.55 -10.15
C SER A 337 23.95 -2.12 -9.43
N VAL A 338 25.10 -2.26 -10.09
CA VAL A 338 26.33 -2.83 -9.50
C VAL A 338 27.21 -1.72 -8.96
N THR A 339 27.47 -0.68 -9.78
CA THR A 339 28.40 0.40 -9.45
C THR A 339 27.77 1.55 -8.68
N GLY A 340 26.43 1.69 -8.76
CA GLY A 340 25.69 2.83 -8.19
C GLY A 340 25.91 4.14 -8.94
N GLN A 341 26.55 4.10 -10.11
CA GLN A 341 26.79 5.31 -10.90
C GLN A 341 25.48 5.81 -11.54
N PRO A 342 25.25 7.13 -11.54
CA PRO A 342 24.10 7.72 -12.22
C PRO A 342 24.05 7.36 -13.70
N LEU A 343 22.88 7.02 -14.19
CA LEU A 343 22.62 6.76 -15.60
C LEU A 343 21.99 7.98 -16.28
N PRO A 344 22.20 8.16 -17.59
CA PRO A 344 21.52 9.18 -18.39
C PRO A 344 19.99 9.01 -18.37
N LEU A 345 19.26 10.11 -18.63
CA LEU A 345 17.79 10.08 -18.76
C LEU A 345 17.36 9.13 -19.88
N GLY A 346 16.33 8.33 -19.62
CA GLY A 346 15.81 7.32 -20.53
C GLY A 346 16.50 5.96 -20.42
N GLU A 347 17.58 5.84 -19.66
CA GLU A 347 18.22 4.55 -19.40
C GLU A 347 17.57 3.85 -18.19
N ARG A 348 17.60 2.51 -18.22
CA ARG A 348 17.05 1.65 -17.16
C ARG A 348 18.08 1.35 -16.10
N GLY A 349 17.72 1.54 -14.84
CA GLY A 349 18.56 1.21 -13.71
C GLY A 349 17.79 1.12 -12.41
N GLU A 350 18.51 0.96 -11.30
CA GLU A 350 17.93 0.96 -9.97
C GLU A 350 17.52 2.38 -9.57
N LEU A 351 16.35 2.49 -8.97
CA LEU A 351 15.83 3.76 -8.45
C LEU A 351 16.42 4.03 -7.06
N TRP A 352 17.23 5.08 -6.96
CA TRP A 352 17.67 5.60 -5.69
C TRP A 352 16.85 6.83 -5.31
N LEU A 353 16.47 6.90 -4.04
CA LEU A 353 15.52 7.87 -3.51
C LEU A 353 16.14 8.67 -2.39
N ARG A 354 15.88 9.97 -2.34
CA ARG A 354 16.28 10.85 -1.25
C ARG A 354 15.22 11.90 -0.99
N GLY A 355 15.08 12.37 0.25
CA GLY A 355 14.21 13.48 0.61
C GLY A 355 13.52 13.30 1.96
N ARG A 356 12.61 14.23 2.25
CA ARG A 356 11.97 14.36 3.56
C ARG A 356 11.09 13.19 3.97
N GLY A 357 10.57 12.42 3.01
CA GLY A 357 9.77 11.24 3.27
C GLY A 357 10.58 10.01 3.72
N LEU A 358 11.92 10.05 3.61
CA LEU A 358 12.76 8.88 3.84
C LEU A 358 12.77 8.48 5.33
N MET A 359 12.65 7.16 5.57
CA MET A 359 12.74 6.57 6.90
C MET A 359 14.12 6.77 7.53
N PRO A 360 14.25 6.83 8.88
CA PRO A 360 15.54 6.80 9.55
C PRO A 360 16.23 5.41 9.48
N GLY A 361 15.46 4.35 9.17
CA GLY A 361 15.97 2.98 9.01
C GLY A 361 14.93 1.92 9.38
N TYR A 362 15.36 0.66 9.36
CA TYR A 362 14.57 -0.46 9.83
C TYR A 362 14.72 -0.63 11.34
N PHE A 363 13.61 -0.85 12.02
CA PHE A 363 13.55 -1.01 13.46
C PHE A 363 14.44 -2.16 13.95
N ARG A 364 15.40 -1.83 14.81
CA ARG A 364 16.38 -2.76 15.40
C ARG A 364 17.05 -3.69 14.38
N ASP A 365 17.29 -3.15 13.18
CA ASP A 365 17.97 -3.87 12.11
C ASP A 365 18.98 -2.95 11.38
N PRO A 366 20.08 -2.61 12.05
CA PRO A 366 21.10 -1.74 11.47
C PRO A 366 21.78 -2.36 10.25
N ALA A 367 21.88 -3.69 10.20
CA ALA A 367 22.47 -4.38 9.05
C ALA A 367 21.61 -4.23 7.79
N ALA A 368 20.29 -4.47 7.91
CA ALA A 368 19.37 -4.25 6.80
C ALA A 368 19.30 -2.76 6.40
N THR A 369 19.42 -1.85 7.36
CA THR A 369 19.47 -0.40 7.09
C THR A 369 20.73 -0.05 6.30
N ALA A 370 21.89 -0.48 6.76
CA ALA A 370 23.17 -0.23 6.06
C ALA A 370 23.22 -0.85 4.65
N ALA A 371 22.54 -1.98 4.45
CA ALA A 371 22.48 -2.63 3.14
C ALA A 371 21.75 -1.82 2.06
N VAL A 372 20.90 -0.86 2.44
CA VAL A 372 20.08 -0.07 1.50
C VAL A 372 20.40 1.43 1.52
N MET A 373 21.03 1.94 2.58
CA MET A 373 21.43 3.34 2.65
C MET A 373 22.77 3.55 1.94
N ARG A 374 22.91 4.67 1.22
CA ARG A 374 24.08 5.04 0.43
C ARG A 374 24.58 6.41 0.87
N GLU A 375 25.80 6.75 0.46
CA GLU A 375 26.37 8.08 0.69
C GLU A 375 25.46 9.19 0.18
N GLY A 376 25.49 10.36 0.84
CA GLY A 376 24.65 11.51 0.50
C GLY A 376 23.17 11.32 0.87
N GLY A 377 22.83 10.32 1.70
CA GLY A 377 21.46 10.08 2.17
C GLY A 377 20.54 9.43 1.13
N TRP A 378 21.10 8.76 0.15
CA TRP A 378 20.33 7.99 -0.83
C TRP A 378 19.91 6.64 -0.28
N TYR A 379 18.70 6.22 -0.66
CA TYR A 379 18.11 4.91 -0.39
C TYR A 379 18.01 4.11 -1.68
N ALA A 380 18.70 2.98 -1.75
CA ALA A 380 18.63 2.01 -2.85
C ALA A 380 17.35 1.17 -2.73
N SER A 381 16.35 1.45 -3.56
CA SER A 381 15.01 0.90 -3.40
C SER A 381 14.88 -0.57 -3.81
N GLY A 382 15.79 -1.05 -4.65
CA GLY A 382 15.68 -2.35 -5.32
C GLY A 382 14.58 -2.38 -6.39
N ASP A 383 13.92 -1.25 -6.66
CA ASP A 383 12.99 -1.11 -7.78
C ASP A 383 13.77 -0.61 -9.01
N LEU A 384 13.37 -1.06 -10.19
CA LEU A 384 13.97 -0.68 -11.47
C LEU A 384 13.04 0.28 -12.21
N GLY A 385 13.64 1.29 -12.86
CA GLY A 385 12.87 2.28 -13.59
C GLY A 385 13.67 3.07 -14.60
N GLU A 386 12.95 3.95 -15.29
CA GLU A 386 13.46 4.92 -16.26
C GLU A 386 12.94 6.31 -15.89
N LEU A 387 13.82 7.30 -15.87
CA LEU A 387 13.44 8.71 -15.70
C LEU A 387 13.57 9.40 -17.05
N HIS A 388 12.47 9.86 -17.60
CA HIS A 388 12.44 10.49 -18.92
C HIS A 388 12.80 11.99 -18.84
N ALA A 389 13.10 12.59 -20.01
CA ALA A 389 13.53 13.99 -20.10
C ALA A 389 12.47 15.01 -19.63
N ASP A 390 11.18 14.64 -19.67
CA ASP A 390 10.08 15.44 -19.13
C ASP A 390 9.94 15.33 -17.61
N GLY A 391 10.76 14.51 -16.95
CA GLY A 391 10.73 14.20 -15.53
C GLY A 391 9.74 13.09 -15.15
N ALA A 392 9.09 12.44 -16.12
CA ALA A 392 8.18 11.34 -15.86
C ALA A 392 8.95 10.05 -15.51
N LEU A 393 8.52 9.37 -14.44
CA LEU A 393 9.11 8.12 -13.98
C LEU A 393 8.28 6.92 -14.47
N PHE A 394 8.96 5.93 -15.03
CA PHE A 394 8.40 4.63 -15.37
C PHE A 394 9.04 3.55 -14.49
N VAL A 395 8.24 2.87 -13.67
CA VAL A 395 8.70 1.74 -12.86
C VAL A 395 8.53 0.48 -13.70
N VAL A 396 9.64 -0.20 -13.98
CA VAL A 396 9.68 -1.35 -14.90
C VAL A 396 9.77 -2.69 -14.19
N GLY A 397 10.02 -2.72 -12.88
CA GLY A 397 10.05 -3.95 -12.10
C GLY A 397 10.87 -3.85 -10.83
N ARG A 398 11.33 -5.01 -10.35
CA ARG A 398 12.23 -5.13 -9.21
C ARG A 398 13.52 -5.82 -9.59
N LEU A 399 14.62 -5.34 -9.07
CA LEU A 399 15.94 -5.89 -9.32
C LEU A 399 16.01 -7.41 -9.02
N LYS A 400 15.46 -7.83 -7.88
CA LYS A 400 15.41 -9.24 -7.47
C LYS A 400 14.43 -10.12 -8.25
N GLU A 401 13.50 -9.54 -9.01
CA GLU A 401 12.54 -10.26 -9.85
C GLU A 401 12.99 -10.32 -11.32
N MET A 402 14.06 -9.62 -11.66
CA MET A 402 14.64 -9.64 -12.99
C MET A 402 15.14 -11.05 -13.32
N ILE A 403 14.77 -11.53 -14.51
CA ILE A 403 15.11 -12.87 -15.01
C ILE A 403 16.30 -12.74 -15.93
N ILE A 404 17.35 -13.52 -15.69
CA ILE A 404 18.54 -13.54 -16.53
C ILE A 404 18.44 -14.73 -17.48
N ARG A 405 18.04 -14.46 -18.73
CA ARG A 405 17.90 -15.50 -19.76
C ARG A 405 18.94 -15.33 -20.86
N SER A 406 19.82 -16.30 -20.99
CA SER A 406 20.90 -16.30 -22.02
C SER A 406 21.73 -15.00 -22.02
N GLY A 407 22.01 -14.45 -20.81
CA GLY A 407 22.75 -13.20 -20.64
C GLY A 407 21.94 -11.92 -20.87
N PHE A 408 20.65 -12.03 -21.17
CA PHE A 408 19.76 -10.87 -21.32
C PHE A 408 18.89 -10.67 -20.08
N ASN A 409 18.76 -9.41 -19.67
CA ASN A 409 17.84 -9.01 -18.61
C ASN A 409 16.42 -9.00 -19.14
N VAL A 410 15.54 -9.80 -18.55
CA VAL A 410 14.11 -9.84 -18.84
C VAL A 410 13.35 -9.32 -17.63
N TYR A 411 12.55 -8.30 -17.83
CA TYR A 411 11.75 -7.69 -16.78
C TYR A 411 10.35 -8.30 -16.77
N PRO A 412 9.92 -8.98 -15.69
CA PRO A 412 8.61 -9.63 -15.61
C PRO A 412 7.45 -8.71 -16.02
N ALA A 413 7.46 -7.46 -15.57
CA ALA A 413 6.39 -6.51 -15.87
C ALA A 413 6.21 -6.24 -17.38
N GLU A 414 7.28 -6.27 -18.17
CA GLU A 414 7.21 -6.12 -19.62
C GLU A 414 6.47 -7.31 -20.28
N VAL A 415 6.76 -8.52 -19.79
CA VAL A 415 6.11 -9.74 -20.28
C VAL A 415 4.64 -9.78 -19.81
N GLU A 416 4.39 -9.41 -18.56
CA GLU A 416 3.04 -9.30 -17.97
C GLU A 416 2.19 -8.29 -18.76
N THR A 417 2.73 -7.13 -19.12
CA THR A 417 2.04 -6.13 -19.94
C THR A 417 1.63 -6.71 -21.29
N ALA A 418 2.53 -7.44 -21.95
CA ALA A 418 2.21 -8.08 -23.23
C ALA A 418 1.14 -9.17 -23.08
N LEU A 419 1.17 -9.96 -21.99
CA LEU A 419 0.15 -10.97 -21.68
C LEU A 419 -1.21 -10.34 -21.39
N ASN A 420 -1.24 -9.32 -20.54
CA ASN A 420 -2.47 -8.65 -20.12
C ASN A 420 -3.17 -7.88 -21.26
N ALA A 421 -2.45 -7.57 -22.33
CA ALA A 421 -3.03 -7.00 -23.56
C ALA A 421 -3.84 -8.02 -24.40
N HIS A 422 -3.76 -9.32 -24.08
CA HIS A 422 -4.56 -10.34 -24.78
C HIS A 422 -6.00 -10.37 -24.25
N PRO A 423 -7.02 -10.44 -25.14
CA PRO A 423 -8.45 -10.36 -24.74
C PRO A 423 -8.89 -11.39 -23.72
N SER A 424 -8.31 -12.60 -23.71
CA SER A 424 -8.67 -13.68 -22.78
C SER A 424 -8.04 -13.56 -21.39
N ILE A 425 -7.01 -12.71 -21.21
CA ILE A 425 -6.26 -12.60 -19.97
C ILE A 425 -6.88 -11.52 -19.08
N GLN A 426 -7.13 -11.88 -17.82
CA GLN A 426 -7.56 -10.95 -16.78
C GLN A 426 -6.36 -10.35 -16.06
N ARG A 427 -5.43 -11.21 -15.61
CA ARG A 427 -4.19 -10.85 -14.93
C ARG A 427 -3.11 -11.88 -15.27
N SER A 428 -1.85 -11.47 -15.16
CA SER A 428 -0.72 -12.38 -15.28
C SER A 428 0.35 -12.08 -14.25
N ALA A 429 1.18 -13.07 -13.98
CA ALA A 429 2.41 -12.94 -13.20
C ALA A 429 3.51 -13.77 -13.87
N VAL A 430 4.70 -13.19 -13.94
CA VAL A 430 5.86 -13.81 -14.58
C VAL A 430 6.97 -13.99 -13.57
N VAL A 431 7.56 -15.18 -13.55
CA VAL A 431 8.67 -15.54 -12.67
C VAL A 431 9.77 -16.27 -13.44
N GLY A 432 11.00 -16.17 -12.94
CA GLY A 432 12.12 -16.97 -13.41
C GLY A 432 12.16 -18.33 -12.73
N ARG A 433 12.45 -19.38 -13.49
CA ARG A 433 12.82 -20.70 -12.99
C ARG A 433 14.28 -20.96 -13.34
N ARG A 434 15.12 -21.17 -12.34
CA ARG A 434 16.54 -21.50 -12.58
C ARG A 434 16.69 -22.87 -13.21
N GLU A 435 17.53 -22.95 -14.22
CA GLU A 435 17.96 -24.18 -14.88
C GLU A 435 19.30 -24.67 -14.31
N THR A 436 19.66 -25.90 -14.61
CA THR A 436 20.88 -26.54 -14.09
C THR A 436 22.17 -25.91 -14.61
N ASP A 437 22.12 -25.23 -15.75
CA ASP A 437 23.24 -24.52 -16.37
C ASP A 437 23.43 -23.09 -15.88
N GLY A 438 22.58 -22.66 -14.93
CA GLY A 438 22.61 -21.31 -14.36
C GLY A 438 21.80 -20.26 -15.15
N ASN A 439 21.17 -20.66 -16.25
CA ASN A 439 20.21 -19.86 -17.00
C ASN A 439 18.86 -19.81 -16.27
N GLU A 440 17.97 -18.89 -16.68
CA GLU A 440 16.62 -18.82 -16.15
C GLU A 440 15.58 -18.98 -17.26
N GLU A 441 14.59 -19.81 -17.01
CA GLU A 441 13.42 -19.98 -17.87
C GLU A 441 12.30 -19.05 -17.41
N ILE A 442 11.60 -18.45 -18.36
CA ILE A 442 10.48 -17.54 -18.10
C ILE A 442 9.20 -18.37 -18.01
N ILE A 443 8.57 -18.36 -16.84
CA ILE A 443 7.28 -19.01 -16.59
C ILE A 443 6.22 -17.94 -16.39
N ALA A 444 5.14 -17.99 -17.17
CA ALA A 444 4.00 -17.10 -17.04
C ALA A 444 2.82 -17.83 -16.40
N PHE A 445 2.26 -17.27 -15.33
CA PHE A 445 0.99 -17.68 -14.74
C PHE A 445 -0.09 -16.69 -15.17
N VAL A 446 -1.22 -17.19 -15.64
CA VAL A 446 -2.30 -16.35 -16.15
C VAL A 446 -3.64 -16.70 -15.50
N GLU A 447 -4.41 -15.68 -15.18
CA GLU A 447 -5.80 -15.77 -14.78
C GLU A 447 -6.66 -15.34 -15.96
N LEU A 448 -7.59 -16.20 -16.36
CA LEU A 448 -8.44 -15.93 -17.51
C LEU A 448 -9.66 -15.09 -17.13
N ARG A 449 -10.15 -14.33 -18.08
CA ARG A 449 -11.43 -13.62 -17.91
C ARG A 449 -12.58 -14.63 -17.79
N PRO A 450 -13.67 -14.30 -17.07
CA PRO A 450 -14.83 -15.16 -16.95
C PRO A 450 -15.36 -15.59 -18.34
N GLY A 451 -15.52 -16.91 -18.52
CA GLY A 451 -15.98 -17.50 -19.77
C GLY A 451 -14.93 -17.65 -20.88
N ALA A 452 -13.71 -17.17 -20.68
CA ALA A 452 -12.63 -17.37 -21.64
C ALA A 452 -11.94 -18.75 -21.45
N ALA A 453 -11.49 -19.33 -22.55
CA ALA A 453 -10.62 -20.51 -22.55
C ALA A 453 -9.19 -20.11 -22.93
N LEU A 454 -8.21 -20.85 -22.41
CA LEU A 454 -6.80 -20.65 -22.80
C LEU A 454 -6.56 -21.25 -24.18
N ASP A 455 -6.38 -20.40 -25.18
CA ASP A 455 -5.85 -20.78 -26.48
C ASP A 455 -4.34 -20.43 -26.52
N LEU A 456 -3.52 -21.43 -26.27
CA LEU A 456 -2.05 -21.27 -26.24
C LEU A 456 -1.50 -20.81 -27.58
N ALA A 457 -2.04 -21.28 -28.72
CA ALA A 457 -1.54 -20.93 -30.05
C ALA A 457 -1.83 -19.45 -30.35
N ALA A 458 -3.04 -19.00 -30.06
CA ALA A 458 -3.43 -17.59 -30.22
C ALA A 458 -2.61 -16.68 -29.31
N LEU A 459 -2.41 -17.08 -28.04
CA LEU A 459 -1.63 -16.30 -27.06
C LEU A 459 -0.13 -16.24 -27.44
N GLN A 460 0.45 -17.36 -27.88
CA GLN A 460 1.83 -17.36 -28.39
C GLN A 460 1.99 -16.48 -29.63
N GLY A 461 1.05 -16.55 -30.59
CA GLY A 461 1.01 -15.65 -31.73
C GLY A 461 0.97 -14.18 -31.34
N HIS A 462 0.11 -13.84 -30.36
CA HIS A 462 0.02 -12.47 -29.82
C HIS A 462 1.35 -11.99 -29.21
N LEU A 463 2.02 -12.84 -28.42
CA LEU A 463 3.32 -12.53 -27.82
C LEU A 463 4.44 -12.45 -28.86
N HIS A 464 4.34 -13.22 -29.94
CA HIS A 464 5.34 -13.21 -31.02
C HIS A 464 5.48 -11.83 -31.67
N HIS A 465 4.40 -11.10 -31.78
CA HIS A 465 4.38 -9.75 -32.35
C HIS A 465 4.78 -8.63 -31.38
N ARG A 466 4.90 -8.94 -30.06
CA ARG A 466 5.12 -7.94 -29.00
C ARG A 466 6.44 -8.10 -28.25
N LEU A 467 6.97 -9.33 -28.21
CA LEU A 467 8.15 -9.64 -27.42
C LEU A 467 9.27 -10.24 -28.27
N ALA A 468 10.48 -9.81 -28.02
CA ALA A 468 11.67 -10.44 -28.55
C ALA A 468 11.72 -11.93 -28.14
N PRO A 469 12.33 -12.81 -28.94
CA PRO A 469 12.34 -14.26 -28.66
C PRO A 469 12.81 -14.65 -27.25
N TYR A 470 13.85 -13.98 -26.73
CA TYR A 470 14.39 -14.27 -25.40
C TYR A 470 13.48 -13.80 -24.25
N LYS A 471 12.48 -12.93 -24.50
CA LYS A 471 11.51 -12.45 -23.50
C LYS A 471 10.24 -13.31 -23.46
N ARG A 472 10.02 -14.19 -24.41
CA ARG A 472 8.80 -14.99 -24.48
C ARG A 472 8.80 -16.08 -23.42
N PRO A 473 7.68 -16.28 -22.70
CA PRO A 473 7.54 -17.37 -21.75
C PRO A 473 7.75 -18.73 -22.42
N ALA A 474 8.55 -19.57 -21.81
CA ALA A 474 8.70 -20.95 -22.24
C ALA A 474 7.48 -21.78 -21.86
N ARG A 475 6.83 -21.43 -20.74
CA ARG A 475 5.59 -22.06 -20.29
C ARG A 475 4.56 -20.99 -19.89
N ILE A 476 3.30 -21.28 -20.20
CA ILE A 476 2.14 -20.47 -19.78
C ILE A 476 1.18 -21.40 -19.06
N VAL A 477 0.87 -21.07 -17.80
CA VAL A 477 0.06 -21.88 -16.89
C VAL A 477 -1.16 -21.09 -16.50
N ALA A 478 -2.36 -21.60 -16.80
CA ALA A 478 -3.59 -21.00 -16.33
C ALA A 478 -3.88 -21.42 -14.89
N LEU A 479 -4.19 -20.45 -14.04
CA LEU A 479 -4.66 -20.67 -12.69
C LEU A 479 -6.10 -20.12 -12.56
N PRO A 480 -6.94 -20.74 -11.73
CA PRO A 480 -8.26 -20.19 -11.43
C PRO A 480 -8.18 -18.79 -10.84
N GLU A 481 -7.20 -18.56 -9.97
CA GLU A 481 -6.89 -17.29 -9.32
C GLU A 481 -5.39 -17.23 -9.01
N LEU A 482 -4.77 -16.06 -9.24
CA LEU A 482 -3.37 -15.84 -8.87
C LEU A 482 -3.28 -15.59 -7.35
N PRO A 483 -2.30 -16.20 -6.64
CA PRO A 483 -2.12 -15.97 -5.22
C PRO A 483 -1.82 -14.51 -4.93
N THR A 484 -2.56 -13.92 -3.98
CA THR A 484 -2.43 -12.52 -3.60
C THR A 484 -2.36 -12.37 -2.09
N ASN A 485 -1.63 -11.36 -1.63
CA ASN A 485 -1.70 -10.97 -0.23
C ASN A 485 -3.00 -10.21 0.08
N ASN A 486 -3.21 -9.90 1.35
CA ASN A 486 -4.40 -9.18 1.84
C ASN A 486 -4.60 -7.78 1.24
N ASN A 487 -3.58 -7.21 0.62
CA ASN A 487 -3.64 -5.92 -0.08
C ASN A 487 -3.86 -6.09 -1.59
N GLY A 488 -4.09 -7.33 -2.08
CA GLY A 488 -4.31 -7.65 -3.48
C GLY A 488 -3.04 -7.70 -4.34
N LYS A 489 -1.85 -7.67 -3.73
CA LYS A 489 -0.57 -7.81 -4.44
C LYS A 489 -0.28 -9.29 -4.69
N ILE A 490 0.10 -9.63 -5.93
CA ILE A 490 0.44 -11.01 -6.32
C ILE A 490 1.67 -11.49 -5.54
N LEU A 491 1.58 -12.70 -4.99
CA LEU A 491 2.63 -13.36 -4.22
C LEU A 491 3.56 -14.15 -5.16
N LYS A 492 4.44 -13.44 -5.86
CA LYS A 492 5.37 -14.05 -6.85
C LYS A 492 6.26 -15.13 -6.25
N ARG A 493 6.57 -15.08 -4.95
CA ARG A 493 7.34 -16.11 -4.28
C ARG A 493 6.63 -17.47 -4.33
N GLU A 494 5.34 -17.52 -4.07
CA GLU A 494 4.56 -18.78 -4.16
C GLU A 494 4.55 -19.31 -5.60
N LEU A 495 4.46 -18.41 -6.59
CA LEU A 495 4.54 -18.79 -8.01
C LEU A 495 5.94 -19.28 -8.40
N GLN A 496 7.01 -18.73 -7.81
CA GLN A 496 8.38 -19.22 -7.99
C GLN A 496 8.57 -20.62 -7.41
N GLU A 497 8.02 -20.87 -6.20
CA GLU A 497 8.02 -22.20 -5.57
C GLU A 497 7.25 -23.21 -6.43
N GLN A 498 6.10 -22.81 -6.96
CA GLN A 498 5.30 -23.62 -7.89
C GLN A 498 6.06 -23.86 -9.20
N ALA A 499 6.71 -22.86 -9.79
CA ALA A 499 7.50 -23.00 -11.01
C ALA A 499 8.70 -23.93 -10.79
N ALA A 500 9.36 -23.86 -9.64
CA ALA A 500 10.48 -24.73 -9.28
C ALA A 500 10.05 -26.21 -9.15
N SER A 501 8.81 -26.48 -8.73
CA SER A 501 8.27 -27.84 -8.61
C SER A 501 7.78 -28.44 -9.94
N MET A 502 7.66 -27.65 -11.00
CA MET A 502 7.27 -28.15 -12.32
C MET A 502 8.40 -28.99 -12.91
N MET A 503 8.13 -30.24 -13.21
CA MET A 503 9.08 -31.10 -13.91
C MET A 503 9.43 -30.49 -15.28
N THR A 504 10.69 -30.60 -15.61
CA THR A 504 11.27 -30.19 -16.91
C THR A 504 10.57 -30.85 -18.09
#